data_4eaeb5925baf001fbbe0dda17613f337
#
_entry.id   4eaeb5925baf001fbbe0dda17613f337
#
_cell.length_a   1.000
_cell.length_b   1.000
_cell.length_c   1.000
_cell.angle_alpha   90.00
_cell.angle_beta   90.00
_cell.angle_gamma   90.00
#
_symmetry.space_group_name_H-M   'P 1'
#
loop_
_entity.id
_entity.type
_entity.pdbx_description
1 polymer ?
#
loop_
_entity_poly.entity_id
_entity_poly.type
_entity_poly.pdbx_seq_one_letter_code
_entity_poly.pdbx_strand_id
1 'polypeptide(L)'
;MPTSTETIELSIVMPCLNEAETLAVCIDKAQDYLERSGVVGEVIIADNGSTDGSQDIARAHGARVIDVPARGYGSALMGGIDAARGQYVVMGDADDSYDFSKLDPFVERLRAGDELVMGNRFKGGIAEGAMPPLHKYLGNPVLSWIGRVLFRSPIGDFHCGLRGFNRQSIINLHLQTTGMEFASEVVVKSTLGGLRVSEVPTTLDKDGRSRPPHLRSWRDGWRHLRFLLIFSPRWLFLIPGAVAFFLGLIGTLFISFGPIILGDIGFDVSSQVYLAALTVVGYQSVLFAILTKIYAQHEGFRIPRSRNFDRLERRISLESGALVGLALFLVGLAIGIWQFFAWAGEGFGSLDPSGTVRTAVLAALLMMLGAQTIMAGMFLGVLNVGLKRDR
;
A
#
# COMPACT_ATOMS: atom_id res chain seq x y z
N MET A 1 -35.21 -0.28 -39.50
CA MET A 1 -33.75 -0.51 -39.54
C MET A 1 -33.26 -0.22 -38.12
N PRO A 2 -32.63 -1.13 -37.42
CA PRO A 2 -32.09 -0.81 -36.13
C PRO A 2 -30.86 0.07 -36.35
N THR A 3 -30.85 1.27 -35.81
CA THR A 3 -29.70 2.13 -35.67
C THR A 3 -28.63 1.35 -34.91
N SER A 4 -27.48 1.10 -35.49
CA SER A 4 -26.31 0.59 -34.81
C SER A 4 -26.03 1.51 -33.64
N THR A 5 -26.29 1.06 -32.44
CA THR A 5 -25.78 1.70 -31.23
C THR A 5 -24.26 1.56 -31.29
N GLU A 6 -23.58 2.58 -31.78
CA GLU A 6 -22.12 2.64 -31.72
C GLU A 6 -21.71 2.44 -30.27
N THR A 7 -20.99 1.37 -30.02
CA THR A 7 -20.47 1.08 -28.68
C THR A 7 -19.43 2.12 -28.34
N ILE A 8 -19.63 2.82 -27.23
CA ILE A 8 -18.66 3.81 -26.73
C ILE A 8 -17.35 3.09 -26.43
N GLU A 9 -16.27 3.51 -27.07
CA GLU A 9 -14.94 2.97 -26.84
C GLU A 9 -14.24 3.63 -25.65
N LEU A 10 -14.34 4.96 -25.55
CA LEU A 10 -13.60 5.75 -24.57
C LEU A 10 -14.53 6.61 -23.70
N SER A 11 -14.37 6.58 -22.40
CA SER A 11 -14.93 7.58 -21.47
C SER A 11 -13.80 8.41 -20.90
N ILE A 12 -13.86 9.74 -21.03
CA ILE A 12 -12.92 10.68 -20.40
C ILE A 12 -13.58 11.16 -19.10
N VAL A 13 -12.97 10.83 -17.97
CA VAL A 13 -13.54 11.08 -16.63
C VAL A 13 -12.72 12.15 -15.91
N MET A 14 -13.38 13.23 -15.50
CA MET A 14 -12.78 14.32 -14.75
C MET A 14 -13.48 14.45 -13.38
N PRO A 15 -12.77 14.32 -12.25
CA PRO A 15 -13.32 14.64 -10.95
C PRO A 15 -13.47 16.16 -10.81
N CYS A 16 -14.58 16.61 -10.29
CA CYS A 16 -14.88 18.04 -10.16
C CYS A 16 -15.30 18.40 -8.72
N LEU A 17 -14.70 19.45 -8.19
CA LEU A 17 -15.14 20.13 -6.98
C LEU A 17 -14.82 21.63 -7.06
N ASN A 18 -15.78 22.43 -7.51
CA ASN A 18 -15.65 23.86 -7.71
C ASN A 18 -14.54 24.23 -8.71
N GLU A 19 -14.63 23.73 -9.95
CA GLU A 19 -13.66 23.95 -11.03
C GLU A 19 -14.22 24.84 -12.16
N ALA A 20 -15.16 25.77 -11.85
CA ALA A 20 -15.83 26.60 -12.85
C ALA A 20 -14.86 27.41 -13.74
N GLU A 21 -13.66 27.76 -13.24
CA GLU A 21 -12.66 28.55 -13.98
C GLU A 21 -12.01 27.75 -15.13
N THR A 22 -11.86 26.44 -15.01
CA THR A 22 -11.03 25.61 -15.90
C THR A 22 -11.80 24.50 -16.61
N LEU A 23 -12.97 24.14 -16.07
CA LEU A 23 -13.72 22.97 -16.51
C LEU A 23 -14.13 23.04 -17.98
N ALA A 24 -14.57 24.20 -18.47
CA ALA A 24 -14.96 24.40 -19.86
C ALA A 24 -13.81 24.05 -20.82
N VAL A 25 -12.62 24.61 -20.55
CA VAL A 25 -11.43 24.36 -21.38
C VAL A 25 -11.03 22.88 -21.38
N CYS A 26 -11.12 22.21 -20.23
CA CYS A 26 -10.83 20.78 -20.12
C CYS A 26 -11.80 19.93 -20.95
N ILE A 27 -13.10 20.26 -20.89
CA ILE A 27 -14.16 19.54 -21.65
C ILE A 27 -13.95 19.77 -23.15
N ASP A 28 -13.72 21.02 -23.57
CA ASP A 28 -13.52 21.35 -24.98
C ASP A 28 -12.30 20.59 -25.55
N LYS A 29 -11.17 20.60 -24.87
CA LYS A 29 -9.99 19.81 -25.25
C LYS A 29 -10.29 18.30 -25.39
N ALA A 30 -11.09 17.77 -24.47
CA ALA A 30 -11.46 16.35 -24.52
C ALA A 30 -12.40 16.03 -25.69
N GLN A 31 -13.34 16.92 -26.01
CA GLN A 31 -14.24 16.78 -27.16
C GLN A 31 -13.50 16.94 -28.48
N ASP A 32 -12.64 17.97 -28.60
CA ASP A 32 -11.76 18.16 -29.75
C ASP A 32 -10.91 16.90 -30.05
N TYR A 33 -10.44 16.24 -28.97
CA TYR A 33 -9.74 14.95 -29.14
C TYR A 33 -10.65 13.89 -29.73
N LEU A 34 -11.87 13.68 -29.18
CA LEU A 34 -12.80 12.68 -29.68
C LEU A 34 -13.19 12.92 -31.14
N GLU A 35 -13.48 14.18 -31.49
CA GLU A 35 -13.82 14.57 -32.87
C GLU A 35 -12.64 14.35 -33.84
N ARG A 36 -11.43 14.82 -33.48
CA ARG A 36 -10.22 14.70 -34.30
C ARG A 36 -9.78 13.26 -34.51
N SER A 37 -9.84 12.46 -33.48
CA SER A 37 -9.36 11.06 -33.52
C SER A 37 -10.38 10.09 -34.08
N GLY A 38 -11.65 10.49 -34.21
CA GLY A 38 -12.74 9.61 -34.61
C GLY A 38 -13.06 8.50 -33.59
N VAL A 39 -12.56 8.61 -32.37
CA VAL A 39 -12.86 7.68 -31.29
C VAL A 39 -14.29 7.94 -30.78
N VAL A 40 -15.14 6.93 -30.82
CA VAL A 40 -16.50 7.03 -30.26
C VAL A 40 -16.38 7.10 -28.74
N GLY A 41 -16.67 8.27 -28.16
CA GLY A 41 -16.45 8.49 -26.74
C GLY A 41 -17.45 9.42 -26.07
N GLU A 42 -17.30 9.56 -24.77
CA GLU A 42 -18.06 10.48 -23.92
C GLU A 42 -17.13 11.20 -22.94
N VAL A 43 -17.51 12.42 -22.54
CA VAL A 43 -16.88 13.15 -21.44
C VAL A 43 -17.80 13.09 -20.22
N ILE A 44 -17.24 12.69 -19.06
CA ILE A 44 -17.94 12.54 -17.80
C ILE A 44 -17.30 13.46 -16.76
N ILE A 45 -18.11 14.29 -16.15
CA ILE A 45 -17.75 15.09 -14.99
C ILE A 45 -18.32 14.43 -13.74
N ALA A 46 -17.44 13.89 -12.91
CA ALA A 46 -17.80 13.29 -11.62
C ALA A 46 -17.79 14.38 -10.55
N ASP A 47 -18.97 15.00 -10.34
CA ASP A 47 -19.13 16.12 -9.43
C ASP A 47 -19.22 15.65 -7.98
N ASN A 48 -18.39 16.23 -7.11
CA ASN A 48 -18.30 15.89 -5.69
C ASN A 48 -18.94 16.94 -4.77
N GLY A 49 -19.98 17.60 -5.28
CA GLY A 49 -20.77 18.61 -4.58
C GLY A 49 -20.30 20.03 -4.81
N SER A 50 -20.07 20.41 -6.07
CA SER A 50 -19.75 21.77 -6.49
C SER A 50 -20.91 22.74 -6.23
N THR A 51 -20.55 23.99 -5.89
CA THR A 51 -21.49 25.08 -5.58
C THR A 51 -21.24 26.35 -6.39
N ASP A 52 -20.30 26.30 -7.33
CA ASP A 52 -19.81 27.43 -8.13
C ASP A 52 -20.36 27.47 -9.57
N GLY A 53 -21.32 26.60 -9.89
CA GLY A 53 -21.89 26.49 -11.23
C GLY A 53 -21.14 25.51 -12.17
N SER A 54 -20.11 24.79 -11.69
CA SER A 54 -19.36 23.80 -12.48
C SER A 54 -20.27 22.79 -13.19
N GLN A 55 -21.34 22.34 -12.55
CA GLN A 55 -22.28 21.36 -13.14
C GLN A 55 -23.01 21.91 -14.37
N ASP A 56 -23.44 23.17 -14.33
CA ASP A 56 -24.15 23.80 -15.45
C ASP A 56 -23.20 24.09 -16.61
N ILE A 57 -21.96 24.52 -16.31
CA ILE A 57 -20.89 24.65 -17.30
C ILE A 57 -20.64 23.31 -18.00
N ALA A 58 -20.52 22.22 -17.25
CA ALA A 58 -20.29 20.89 -17.81
C ALA A 58 -21.42 20.48 -18.79
N ARG A 59 -22.66 20.68 -18.40
CA ARG A 59 -23.82 20.37 -19.26
C ARG A 59 -23.87 21.25 -20.51
N ALA A 60 -23.56 22.55 -20.36
CA ALA A 60 -23.52 23.47 -21.48
C ALA A 60 -22.47 23.10 -22.54
N HIS A 61 -21.32 22.53 -22.11
CA HIS A 61 -20.27 22.03 -22.96
C HIS A 61 -20.46 20.53 -23.36
N GLY A 62 -21.69 19.96 -23.18
CA GLY A 62 -22.03 18.64 -23.69
C GLY A 62 -21.45 17.46 -22.88
N ALA A 63 -20.86 17.70 -21.71
CA ALA A 63 -20.40 16.63 -20.84
C ALA A 63 -21.55 16.03 -20.00
N ARG A 64 -21.44 14.75 -19.71
CA ARG A 64 -22.37 14.06 -18.81
C ARG A 64 -21.93 14.24 -17.35
N VAL A 65 -22.78 14.87 -16.55
CA VAL A 65 -22.52 15.11 -15.13
C VAL A 65 -23.05 13.94 -14.31
N ILE A 66 -22.23 13.41 -13.41
CA ILE A 66 -22.56 12.38 -12.43
C ILE A 66 -22.38 12.97 -11.04
N ASP A 67 -23.44 13.02 -10.26
CA ASP A 67 -23.38 13.46 -8.87
C ASP A 67 -22.83 12.33 -8.00
N VAL A 68 -21.73 12.61 -7.27
CA VAL A 68 -21.08 11.67 -6.35
C VAL A 68 -21.20 12.19 -4.93
N PRO A 69 -22.16 11.69 -4.13
CA PRO A 69 -22.43 12.19 -2.77
C PRO A 69 -21.28 11.89 -1.79
N ALA A 70 -20.58 10.75 -1.98
CA ALA A 70 -19.44 10.37 -1.15
C ALA A 70 -18.28 11.32 -1.39
N ARG A 71 -17.90 12.10 -0.38
CA ARG A 71 -16.84 13.11 -0.53
C ARG A 71 -15.47 12.50 -0.65
N GLY A 72 -14.64 13.08 -1.52
CA GLY A 72 -13.24 12.77 -1.72
C GLY A 72 -12.87 12.53 -3.18
N TYR A 73 -11.60 12.80 -3.51
CA TYR A 73 -11.05 12.66 -4.85
C TYR A 73 -11.23 11.25 -5.42
N GLY A 74 -10.88 10.22 -4.62
CA GLY A 74 -11.07 8.82 -5.01
C GLY A 74 -12.55 8.45 -5.17
N SER A 75 -13.43 8.98 -4.32
CA SER A 75 -14.89 8.76 -4.45
C SER A 75 -15.43 9.32 -5.75
N ALA A 76 -15.03 10.55 -6.11
CA ALA A 76 -15.43 11.17 -7.37
C ALA A 76 -15.00 10.32 -8.57
N LEU A 77 -13.72 9.88 -8.57
CA LEU A 77 -13.21 9.05 -9.66
C LEU A 77 -13.91 7.69 -9.73
N MET A 78 -14.12 6.99 -8.62
CA MET A 78 -14.83 5.72 -8.61
C MET A 78 -16.26 5.89 -9.15
N GLY A 79 -16.99 6.91 -8.72
CA GLY A 79 -18.32 7.20 -9.23
C GLY A 79 -18.34 7.46 -10.74
N GLY A 80 -17.35 8.21 -11.24
CA GLY A 80 -17.20 8.45 -12.68
C GLY A 80 -16.85 7.17 -13.47
N ILE A 81 -15.94 6.33 -12.94
CA ILE A 81 -15.53 5.05 -13.54
C ILE A 81 -16.72 4.06 -13.59
N ASP A 82 -17.48 3.98 -12.51
CA ASP A 82 -18.65 3.11 -12.44
C ASP A 82 -19.74 3.54 -13.44
N ALA A 83 -19.94 4.85 -13.60
CA ALA A 83 -20.88 5.43 -14.54
C ALA A 83 -20.41 5.42 -16.01
N ALA A 84 -19.12 5.23 -16.25
CA ALA A 84 -18.54 5.20 -17.60
C ALA A 84 -19.13 4.06 -18.43
N ARG A 85 -19.32 4.33 -19.74
CA ARG A 85 -19.88 3.37 -20.72
C ARG A 85 -18.81 2.82 -21.64
N GLY A 86 -17.66 3.51 -21.74
CA GLY A 86 -16.55 3.12 -22.59
C GLY A 86 -15.86 1.84 -22.12
N GLN A 87 -15.33 1.09 -23.08
CA GLN A 87 -14.44 -0.03 -22.80
C GLN A 87 -13.20 0.44 -22.09
N TYR A 88 -12.69 1.59 -22.49
CA TYR A 88 -11.54 2.27 -21.89
C TYR A 88 -11.98 3.52 -21.16
N VAL A 89 -11.24 3.86 -20.12
CA VAL A 89 -11.41 5.12 -19.39
C VAL A 89 -10.07 5.83 -19.37
N VAL A 90 -10.08 7.13 -19.70
CA VAL A 90 -8.98 8.04 -19.40
C VAL A 90 -9.47 9.00 -18.33
N MET A 91 -8.74 9.11 -17.22
CA MET A 91 -9.02 10.07 -16.17
C MET A 91 -7.94 11.13 -16.08
N GLY A 92 -8.32 12.34 -15.69
CA GLY A 92 -7.40 13.44 -15.41
C GLY A 92 -8.08 14.56 -14.64
N ASP A 93 -7.28 15.43 -14.03
CA ASP A 93 -7.79 16.53 -13.21
C ASP A 93 -8.43 17.63 -14.08
N ALA A 94 -9.49 18.27 -13.58
CA ALA A 94 -10.26 19.30 -14.29
C ALA A 94 -9.69 20.72 -14.11
N ASP A 95 -8.40 20.85 -13.82
CA ASP A 95 -7.72 22.09 -13.50
C ASP A 95 -6.84 22.66 -14.62
N ASP A 96 -7.00 22.10 -15.80
CA ASP A 96 -6.24 22.43 -17.02
C ASP A 96 -4.72 22.18 -16.93
N SER A 97 -4.26 21.42 -15.93
CA SER A 97 -2.86 21.04 -15.82
C SER A 97 -2.45 19.92 -16.78
N TYR A 98 -3.42 19.18 -17.34
CA TYR A 98 -3.20 18.13 -18.34
C TYR A 98 -3.88 18.48 -19.68
N ASP A 99 -3.20 18.15 -20.76
CA ASP A 99 -3.70 18.40 -22.11
C ASP A 99 -4.55 17.22 -22.62
N PHE A 100 -5.87 17.31 -22.46
CA PHE A 100 -6.81 16.29 -22.93
C PHE A 100 -6.91 16.19 -24.46
N SER A 101 -6.29 17.09 -25.21
CA SER A 101 -6.22 16.97 -26.69
C SER A 101 -5.17 15.95 -27.16
N LYS A 102 -4.31 15.44 -26.26
CA LYS A 102 -3.18 14.55 -26.58
C LYS A 102 -3.31 13.17 -25.93
N LEU A 103 -4.43 12.49 -26.14
CA LEU A 103 -4.69 11.18 -25.55
C LEU A 103 -4.30 10.00 -26.46
N ASP A 104 -3.83 10.25 -27.67
CA ASP A 104 -3.46 9.19 -28.63
C ASP A 104 -2.54 8.12 -28.03
N PRO A 105 -1.44 8.47 -27.30
CA PRO A 105 -0.55 7.45 -26.73
C PRO A 105 -1.23 6.56 -25.69
N PHE A 106 -2.22 7.07 -24.96
CA PHE A 106 -2.99 6.28 -24.00
C PHE A 106 -3.89 5.28 -24.72
N VAL A 107 -4.65 5.75 -25.72
CA VAL A 107 -5.60 4.90 -26.45
C VAL A 107 -4.87 3.84 -27.26
N GLU A 108 -3.75 4.17 -27.90
CA GLU A 108 -2.91 3.21 -28.61
C GLU A 108 -2.42 2.07 -27.70
N ARG A 109 -1.94 2.40 -26.51
CA ARG A 109 -1.48 1.41 -25.52
C ARG A 109 -2.63 0.54 -25.01
N LEU A 110 -3.79 1.13 -24.75
CA LEU A 110 -5.00 0.40 -24.34
C LEU A 110 -5.48 -0.56 -25.42
N ARG A 111 -5.50 -0.12 -26.68
CA ARG A 111 -5.83 -0.96 -27.83
C ARG A 111 -4.80 -2.08 -28.05
N ALA A 112 -3.52 -1.84 -27.70
CA ALA A 112 -2.48 -2.88 -27.69
C ALA A 112 -2.63 -3.89 -26.54
N GLY A 113 -3.64 -3.71 -25.68
CA GLY A 113 -3.99 -4.62 -24.59
C GLY A 113 -3.36 -4.28 -23.26
N ASP A 114 -2.78 -3.11 -23.08
CA ASP A 114 -2.41 -2.66 -21.74
C ASP A 114 -3.68 -2.38 -20.92
N GLU A 115 -3.66 -2.74 -19.63
CA GLU A 115 -4.83 -2.63 -18.76
C GLU A 115 -4.77 -1.39 -17.87
N LEU A 116 -3.56 -0.85 -17.66
CA LEU A 116 -3.30 0.44 -17.03
C LEU A 116 -2.16 1.15 -17.76
N VAL A 117 -2.41 2.37 -18.21
CA VAL A 117 -1.43 3.26 -18.85
C VAL A 117 -1.30 4.51 -18.00
N MET A 118 -0.14 4.70 -17.41
CA MET A 118 0.15 5.87 -16.58
C MET A 118 0.79 6.98 -17.43
N GLY A 119 0.37 8.22 -17.21
CA GLY A 119 1.18 9.36 -17.64
C GLY A 119 2.48 9.44 -16.84
N ASN A 120 3.56 9.91 -17.48
CA ASN A 120 4.81 10.17 -16.78
C ASN A 120 5.27 11.61 -17.09
N ARG A 121 5.08 12.49 -16.10
CA ARG A 121 5.39 13.91 -16.19
C ARG A 121 6.89 14.18 -16.26
N PHE A 122 7.68 13.31 -15.63
CA PHE A 122 9.15 13.43 -15.65
C PHE A 122 9.74 13.07 -17.03
N LYS A 123 9.04 12.26 -17.81
CA LYS A 123 9.42 11.92 -19.21
C LYS A 123 8.86 12.89 -20.24
N GLY A 124 7.66 13.42 -19.98
CA GLY A 124 6.97 14.30 -20.94
C GLY A 124 7.29 15.78 -20.79
N GLY A 125 7.67 16.20 -19.59
CA GLY A 125 8.02 17.57 -19.28
C GLY A 125 7.08 18.21 -18.27
N ILE A 126 7.67 19.01 -17.38
CA ILE A 126 6.98 19.76 -16.34
C ILE A 126 7.28 21.23 -16.57
N ALA A 127 6.26 22.02 -16.93
CA ALA A 127 6.38 23.45 -17.18
C ALA A 127 6.88 24.19 -15.92
N GLU A 128 7.47 25.35 -16.12
CA GLU A 128 7.98 26.14 -15.01
C GLU A 128 6.82 26.60 -14.11
N GLY A 129 6.94 26.34 -12.81
CA GLY A 129 5.90 26.69 -11.82
C GLY A 129 4.71 25.71 -11.75
N ALA A 130 4.63 24.69 -12.63
CA ALA A 130 3.54 23.70 -12.63
C ALA A 130 3.59 22.72 -11.46
N MET A 131 4.76 22.53 -10.88
CA MET A 131 4.92 21.63 -9.72
C MET A 131 5.83 22.28 -8.67
N PRO A 132 5.41 22.35 -7.40
CA PRO A 132 6.26 22.86 -6.33
C PRO A 132 7.60 22.11 -6.25
N PRO A 133 8.73 22.78 -5.98
CA PRO A 133 10.06 22.14 -5.95
C PRO A 133 10.13 20.92 -5.02
N LEU A 134 9.49 20.99 -3.86
CA LEU A 134 9.42 19.88 -2.91
C LEU A 134 8.79 18.63 -3.54
N HIS A 135 7.73 18.79 -4.34
CA HIS A 135 7.07 17.67 -5.03
C HIS A 135 7.89 17.19 -6.24
N LYS A 136 8.51 18.11 -6.98
CA LYS A 136 9.27 17.80 -8.20
C LYS A 136 10.55 17.01 -7.89
N TYR A 137 11.31 17.41 -6.88
CA TYR A 137 12.64 16.86 -6.62
C TYR A 137 12.69 15.86 -5.48
N LEU A 138 11.73 15.87 -4.54
CA LEU A 138 11.74 14.99 -3.37
C LEU A 138 10.47 14.14 -3.29
N GLY A 139 9.28 14.73 -3.14
CA GLY A 139 8.04 14.01 -2.82
C GLY A 139 7.69 12.92 -3.82
N ASN A 140 7.41 13.29 -5.07
CA ASN A 140 7.01 12.35 -6.10
C ASN A 140 8.12 11.34 -6.48
N PRO A 141 9.40 11.75 -6.68
CA PRO A 141 10.46 10.80 -6.95
C PRO A 141 10.69 9.77 -5.83
N VAL A 142 10.72 10.23 -4.57
CA VAL A 142 10.94 9.33 -3.41
C VAL A 142 9.77 8.38 -3.22
N LEU A 143 8.52 8.87 -3.24
CA LEU A 143 7.35 8.01 -3.09
C LEU A 143 7.21 7.01 -4.25
N SER A 144 7.48 7.44 -5.49
CA SER A 144 7.49 6.54 -6.65
C SER A 144 8.62 5.51 -6.55
N TRP A 145 9.82 5.89 -6.07
CA TRP A 145 10.92 4.96 -5.83
C TRP A 145 10.55 3.94 -4.75
N ILE A 146 9.98 4.38 -3.62
CA ILE A 146 9.46 3.49 -2.58
C ILE A 146 8.45 2.51 -3.18
N GLY A 147 7.45 3.00 -3.92
CA GLY A 147 6.46 2.15 -4.56
C GLY A 147 7.07 1.10 -5.50
N ARG A 148 8.05 1.49 -6.32
CA ARG A 148 8.78 0.55 -7.19
C ARG A 148 9.52 -0.53 -6.40
N VAL A 149 10.22 -0.17 -5.32
CA VAL A 149 10.96 -1.12 -4.48
C VAL A 149 10.01 -2.07 -3.75
N LEU A 150 8.92 -1.53 -3.17
CA LEU A 150 7.97 -2.33 -2.38
C LEU A 150 7.19 -3.33 -3.26
N PHE A 151 6.74 -2.89 -4.44
CA PHE A 151 5.81 -3.66 -5.29
C PHE A 151 6.43 -4.19 -6.58
N ARG A 152 7.69 -3.84 -6.89
CA ARG A 152 8.37 -4.16 -8.15
C ARG A 152 7.60 -3.64 -9.38
N SER A 153 6.97 -2.46 -9.22
CA SER A 153 6.23 -1.81 -10.31
C SER A 153 7.19 -1.19 -11.33
N PRO A 154 6.90 -1.26 -12.64
CA PRO A 154 7.69 -0.59 -13.66
C PRO A 154 7.42 0.92 -13.72
N ILE A 155 6.45 1.44 -12.99
CA ILE A 155 5.97 2.82 -13.08
C ILE A 155 6.94 3.80 -12.43
N GLY A 156 7.31 4.85 -13.16
CA GLY A 156 8.20 5.92 -12.69
C GLY A 156 7.47 7.08 -12.02
N ASP A 157 6.23 7.37 -12.43
CA ASP A 157 5.41 8.44 -11.85
C ASP A 157 4.08 7.89 -11.29
N PHE A 158 4.10 7.46 -10.03
CA PHE A 158 2.93 6.90 -9.33
C PHE A 158 1.78 7.90 -9.14
N HIS A 159 2.08 9.18 -9.18
CA HIS A 159 1.16 10.25 -8.79
C HIS A 159 0.72 11.13 -9.96
N CYS A 160 0.98 10.72 -11.20
CA CYS A 160 0.42 11.40 -12.36
C CYS A 160 -1.10 11.30 -12.35
N GLY A 161 -1.83 12.42 -12.48
CA GLY A 161 -3.30 12.43 -12.52
C GLY A 161 -3.85 11.87 -13.83
N LEU A 162 -3.16 12.09 -14.96
CA LEU A 162 -3.61 11.59 -16.25
C LEU A 162 -3.27 10.10 -16.41
N ARG A 163 -4.29 9.25 -16.56
CA ARG A 163 -4.20 7.78 -16.65
C ARG A 163 -5.25 7.24 -17.58
N GLY A 164 -4.88 6.20 -18.32
CA GLY A 164 -5.83 5.42 -19.11
C GLY A 164 -5.89 3.97 -18.62
N PHE A 165 -7.05 3.33 -18.69
CA PHE A 165 -7.18 1.94 -18.28
C PHE A 165 -8.37 1.22 -18.90
N ASN A 166 -8.30 -0.11 -18.93
CA ASN A 166 -9.46 -0.92 -19.21
C ASN A 166 -10.43 -0.82 -18.03
N ARG A 167 -11.66 -0.40 -18.30
CA ARG A 167 -12.66 -0.14 -17.25
C ARG A 167 -12.92 -1.38 -16.39
N GLN A 168 -13.15 -2.53 -17.00
CA GLN A 168 -13.49 -3.75 -16.26
C GLN A 168 -12.32 -4.25 -15.41
N SER A 169 -11.08 -4.14 -15.92
CA SER A 169 -9.88 -4.52 -15.17
C SER A 169 -9.74 -3.70 -13.87
N ILE A 170 -10.04 -2.39 -13.92
CA ILE A 170 -9.97 -1.53 -12.74
C ILE A 170 -11.13 -1.78 -11.77
N ILE A 171 -12.35 -1.97 -12.25
CA ILE A 171 -13.51 -2.33 -11.40
C ILE A 171 -13.22 -3.62 -10.63
N ASN A 172 -12.63 -4.62 -11.28
CA ASN A 172 -12.28 -5.91 -10.67
C ASN A 172 -11.19 -5.81 -9.58
N LEU A 173 -10.51 -4.67 -9.46
CA LEU A 173 -9.54 -4.44 -8.37
C LEU A 173 -10.21 -4.05 -7.05
N HIS A 174 -11.51 -3.73 -7.07
CA HIS A 174 -12.26 -3.30 -5.89
C HIS A 174 -11.53 -2.20 -5.12
N LEU A 175 -11.34 -1.04 -5.77
CA LEU A 175 -10.69 0.11 -5.15
C LEU A 175 -11.54 0.63 -3.98
N GLN A 176 -10.91 1.06 -2.90
CA GLN A 176 -11.59 1.40 -1.65
C GLN A 176 -11.23 2.79 -1.10
N THR A 177 -10.11 3.35 -1.53
CA THR A 177 -9.65 4.62 -0.97
C THR A 177 -10.43 5.79 -1.55
N THR A 178 -10.98 6.62 -0.67
CA THR A 178 -11.84 7.75 -1.03
C THR A 178 -11.06 9.06 -1.23
N GLY A 179 -9.81 9.14 -0.77
CA GLY A 179 -8.95 10.34 -0.80
C GLY A 179 -7.91 10.32 -1.92
N MET A 180 -6.87 11.15 -1.75
CA MET A 180 -5.75 11.27 -2.70
C MET A 180 -4.93 9.98 -2.83
N GLU A 181 -4.96 9.11 -1.81
CA GLU A 181 -4.32 7.80 -1.82
C GLU A 181 -4.85 6.86 -2.91
N PHE A 182 -6.01 7.15 -3.49
CA PHE A 182 -6.52 6.48 -4.70
C PHE A 182 -5.47 6.41 -5.80
N ALA A 183 -4.68 7.47 -5.97
CA ALA A 183 -3.60 7.51 -6.94
C ALA A 183 -2.58 6.39 -6.75
N SER A 184 -2.22 6.08 -5.51
CA SER A 184 -1.32 4.97 -5.17
C SER A 184 -2.04 3.62 -5.22
N GLU A 185 -3.30 3.56 -4.80
CA GLU A 185 -4.08 2.32 -4.78
C GLU A 185 -4.23 1.70 -6.18
N VAL A 186 -4.59 2.51 -7.17
CA VAL A 186 -4.71 2.06 -8.56
C VAL A 186 -3.42 1.38 -9.02
N VAL A 187 -2.26 2.04 -8.85
CA VAL A 187 -0.98 1.49 -9.30
C VAL A 187 -0.59 0.23 -8.54
N VAL A 188 -0.73 0.26 -7.22
CA VAL A 188 -0.35 -0.87 -6.34
C VAL A 188 -1.23 -2.08 -6.64
N LYS A 189 -2.56 -1.93 -6.64
CA LYS A 189 -3.48 -3.05 -6.89
C LYS A 189 -3.37 -3.57 -8.33
N SER A 190 -3.15 -2.71 -9.34
CA SER A 190 -2.88 -3.14 -10.70
C SER A 190 -1.60 -3.98 -10.80
N THR A 191 -0.51 -3.52 -10.18
CA THR A 191 0.76 -4.25 -10.16
C THR A 191 0.62 -5.60 -9.42
N LEU A 192 -0.01 -5.61 -8.26
CA LEU A 192 -0.24 -6.83 -7.47
C LEU A 192 -1.23 -7.78 -8.15
N GLY A 193 -2.21 -7.24 -8.88
CA GLY A 193 -3.18 -7.99 -9.68
C GLY A 193 -2.58 -8.61 -10.95
N GLY A 194 -1.34 -8.25 -11.30
CA GLY A 194 -0.65 -8.76 -12.48
C GLY A 194 -1.20 -8.16 -13.79
N LEU A 195 -1.85 -6.99 -13.72
CA LEU A 195 -2.30 -6.29 -14.92
C LEU A 195 -1.12 -5.86 -15.79
N ARG A 196 -1.34 -5.76 -17.11
CA ARG A 196 -0.37 -5.17 -18.04
C ARG A 196 -0.33 -3.67 -17.84
N VAL A 197 0.77 -3.18 -17.26
CA VAL A 197 0.94 -1.78 -16.89
C VAL A 197 2.06 -1.14 -17.72
N SER A 198 1.81 0.04 -18.27
CA SER A 198 2.79 0.80 -19.04
C SER A 198 2.77 2.29 -18.69
N GLU A 199 3.71 3.05 -19.24
CA GLU A 199 3.78 4.51 -19.11
C GLU A 199 3.91 5.17 -20.48
N VAL A 200 3.30 6.36 -20.59
CA VAL A 200 3.48 7.27 -21.74
C VAL A 200 3.97 8.63 -21.25
N PRO A 201 4.87 9.30 -21.98
CA PRO A 201 5.27 10.66 -21.67
C PRO A 201 4.05 11.59 -21.67
N THR A 202 3.94 12.43 -20.62
CA THR A 202 2.80 13.34 -20.44
C THR A 202 3.32 14.68 -19.93
N THR A 203 2.90 15.78 -20.54
CA THR A 203 3.23 17.13 -20.06
C THR A 203 2.41 17.48 -18.82
N LEU A 204 2.97 18.33 -17.99
CA LEU A 204 2.25 18.98 -16.90
C LEU A 204 2.42 20.49 -17.06
N ASP A 205 1.32 21.16 -17.30
CA ASP A 205 1.26 22.61 -17.39
C ASP A 205 0.82 23.23 -16.05
N LYS A 206 0.96 24.54 -15.91
CA LYS A 206 0.48 25.26 -14.74
C LYS A 206 -1.03 25.20 -14.73
N ASP A 207 -1.62 24.89 -13.56
CA ASP A 207 -3.07 24.92 -13.39
C ASP A 207 -3.67 26.30 -13.70
N GLY A 208 -4.84 26.31 -14.30
CA GLY A 208 -5.55 27.53 -14.69
C GLY A 208 -6.36 28.18 -13.57
N ARG A 209 -6.26 27.68 -12.33
CA ARG A 209 -7.04 28.15 -11.19
C ARG A 209 -6.44 29.40 -10.56
N SER A 210 -7.31 30.32 -10.13
CA SER A 210 -6.91 31.46 -9.31
C SER A 210 -6.69 31.12 -7.83
N ARG A 211 -7.26 30.01 -7.37
CA ARG A 211 -7.21 29.53 -5.98
C ARG A 211 -6.05 28.53 -5.76
N PRO A 212 -5.55 28.41 -4.49
CA PRO A 212 -4.55 27.40 -4.15
C PRO A 212 -5.07 25.99 -4.38
N PRO A 213 -4.21 25.03 -4.77
CA PRO A 213 -4.59 23.64 -4.95
C PRO A 213 -5.06 23.00 -3.62
N HIS A 214 -6.00 22.07 -3.70
CA HIS A 214 -6.52 21.34 -2.53
C HIS A 214 -5.47 20.45 -1.84
N LEU A 215 -4.35 20.20 -2.49
CA LEU A 215 -3.29 19.29 -2.03
C LEU A 215 -2.52 19.89 -0.84
N ARG A 216 -2.45 19.12 0.26
CA ARG A 216 -1.64 19.46 1.44
C ARG A 216 -0.41 18.56 1.51
N SER A 217 0.76 19.09 1.10
CA SER A 217 1.99 18.33 0.83
C SER A 217 2.36 17.30 1.89
N TRP A 218 2.43 17.68 3.17
CA TRP A 218 2.83 16.76 4.25
C TRP A 218 1.75 15.75 4.59
N ARG A 219 0.48 16.19 4.68
CA ARG A 219 -0.62 15.31 5.03
C ARG A 219 -0.89 14.26 3.95
N ASP A 220 -0.88 14.68 2.70
CA ASP A 220 -1.17 13.79 1.59
C ASP A 220 0.05 12.92 1.26
N GLY A 221 1.27 13.46 1.38
CA GLY A 221 2.51 12.67 1.30
C GLY A 221 2.56 11.55 2.37
N TRP A 222 2.17 11.86 3.62
CA TRP A 222 2.05 10.85 4.67
C TRP A 222 0.97 9.80 4.37
N ARG A 223 -0.18 10.20 3.83
CA ARG A 223 -1.23 9.26 3.41
C ARG A 223 -0.73 8.28 2.35
N HIS A 224 -0.04 8.77 1.33
CA HIS A 224 0.57 7.93 0.30
C HIS A 224 1.61 6.98 0.89
N LEU A 225 2.55 7.47 1.70
CA LEU A 225 3.57 6.64 2.34
C LEU A 225 2.94 5.58 3.24
N ARG A 226 1.99 5.98 4.09
CA ARG A 226 1.26 5.06 4.97
C ARG A 226 0.56 3.97 4.18
N PHE A 227 -0.11 4.34 3.07
CA PHE A 227 -0.76 3.40 2.17
C PHE A 227 0.25 2.39 1.62
N LEU A 228 1.36 2.85 1.05
CA LEU A 228 2.40 1.99 0.49
C LEU A 228 2.96 1.01 1.53
N LEU A 229 3.21 1.47 2.75
CA LEU A 229 3.73 0.63 3.84
C LEU A 229 2.72 -0.42 4.31
N ILE A 230 1.45 -0.04 4.50
CA ILE A 230 0.38 -0.97 4.93
C ILE A 230 0.18 -2.09 3.90
N PHE A 231 0.24 -1.78 2.61
CA PHE A 231 0.12 -2.77 1.54
C PHE A 231 1.41 -3.58 1.31
N SER A 232 2.47 -3.32 2.08
CA SER A 232 3.73 -4.05 1.99
C SER A 232 4.19 -4.62 3.35
N PRO A 233 3.48 -5.63 3.93
CA PRO A 233 3.82 -6.23 5.22
C PRO A 233 5.24 -6.80 5.27
N ARG A 234 5.79 -7.19 4.11
CA ARG A 234 7.16 -7.68 3.99
C ARG A 234 8.19 -6.62 4.41
N TRP A 235 8.02 -5.38 3.96
CA TRP A 235 8.96 -4.30 4.22
C TRP A 235 8.67 -3.57 5.54
N LEU A 236 7.39 -3.53 5.94
CA LEU A 236 6.99 -2.88 7.19
C LEU A 236 7.34 -3.74 8.41
N PHE A 237 7.10 -5.04 8.34
CA PHE A 237 7.20 -5.95 9.49
C PHE A 237 8.23 -7.06 9.31
N LEU A 238 8.22 -7.78 8.16
CA LEU A 238 9.01 -9.01 8.01
C LEU A 238 10.52 -8.74 8.02
N ILE A 239 11.00 -7.84 7.18
CA ILE A 239 12.43 -7.59 7.04
C ILE A 239 13.01 -6.95 8.31
N PRO A 240 12.49 -5.80 8.82
CA PRO A 240 13.03 -5.21 10.03
C PRO A 240 12.84 -6.13 11.24
N GLY A 241 11.71 -6.84 11.32
CA GLY A 241 11.45 -7.81 12.37
C GLY A 241 12.42 -8.98 12.37
N ALA A 242 12.70 -9.56 11.19
CA ALA A 242 13.67 -10.64 11.07
C ALA A 242 15.09 -10.18 11.44
N VAL A 243 15.51 -9.00 10.98
CA VAL A 243 16.81 -8.42 11.37
C VAL A 243 16.89 -8.24 12.89
N ALA A 244 15.89 -7.61 13.49
CA ALA A 244 15.84 -7.40 14.93
C ALA A 244 15.83 -8.74 15.70
N PHE A 245 15.05 -9.71 15.25
CA PHE A 245 14.97 -11.05 15.85
C PHE A 245 16.33 -11.75 15.85
N PHE A 246 16.98 -11.86 14.68
CA PHE A 246 18.23 -12.58 14.59
C PHE A 246 19.37 -11.86 15.30
N LEU A 247 19.47 -10.53 15.20
CA LEU A 247 20.48 -9.76 15.96
C LEU A 247 20.27 -9.90 17.45
N GLY A 248 19.05 -9.75 17.92
CA GLY A 248 18.71 -9.90 19.32
C GLY A 248 18.97 -11.32 19.84
N LEU A 249 18.49 -12.34 19.11
CA LEU A 249 18.64 -13.75 19.50
C LEU A 249 20.11 -14.17 19.55
N ILE A 250 20.87 -13.89 18.49
CA ILE A 250 22.29 -14.22 18.40
C ILE A 250 23.03 -13.53 19.53
N GLY A 251 22.85 -12.22 19.72
CA GLY A 251 23.50 -11.48 20.80
C GLY A 251 23.13 -12.00 22.20
N THR A 252 21.85 -12.28 22.44
CA THR A 252 21.39 -12.87 23.71
C THR A 252 22.06 -14.21 23.98
N LEU A 253 22.12 -15.09 22.98
CA LEU A 253 22.77 -16.39 23.10
C LEU A 253 24.26 -16.26 23.38
N PHE A 254 24.97 -15.39 22.67
CA PHE A 254 26.41 -15.21 22.92
C PHE A 254 26.71 -14.72 24.34
N ILE A 255 25.96 -13.71 24.83
CA ILE A 255 26.15 -13.18 26.19
C ILE A 255 25.74 -14.20 27.26
N SER A 256 24.86 -15.15 26.94
CA SER A 256 24.48 -16.23 27.90
C SER A 256 25.68 -17.08 28.31
N PHE A 257 26.71 -17.20 27.46
CA PHE A 257 27.93 -17.95 27.77
C PHE A 257 29.02 -17.13 28.47
N GLY A 258 28.88 -15.81 28.52
CA GLY A 258 29.82 -14.91 29.18
C GLY A 258 29.81 -13.50 28.61
N PRO A 259 30.47 -12.54 29.26
CA PRO A 259 30.54 -11.18 28.76
C PRO A 259 31.38 -11.13 27.47
N ILE A 260 30.95 -10.27 26.52
CA ILE A 260 31.69 -10.01 25.29
C ILE A 260 32.46 -8.70 25.47
N ILE A 261 33.79 -8.77 25.40
CA ILE A 261 34.68 -7.61 25.57
C ILE A 261 35.26 -7.24 24.20
N LEU A 262 34.97 -6.02 23.74
CA LEU A 262 35.50 -5.45 22.49
C LEU A 262 36.30 -4.18 22.82
N GLY A 263 37.60 -4.33 22.94
CA GLY A 263 38.45 -3.25 23.43
C GLY A 263 38.12 -2.87 24.87
N ASP A 264 37.76 -1.61 25.11
CA ASP A 264 37.39 -1.10 26.43
C ASP A 264 35.86 -1.22 26.73
N ILE A 265 35.05 -1.78 25.79
CA ILE A 265 33.61 -1.89 25.91
C ILE A 265 33.24 -3.33 26.28
N GLY A 266 32.60 -3.50 27.45
CA GLY A 266 32.06 -4.78 27.92
C GLY A 266 30.55 -4.87 27.70
N PHE A 267 30.10 -5.87 26.92
CA PHE A 267 28.69 -6.24 26.78
C PHE A 267 28.38 -7.39 27.74
N ASP A 268 27.54 -7.12 28.71
CA ASP A 268 27.17 -8.10 29.75
C ASP A 268 25.65 -8.11 29.96
N VAL A 269 25.18 -8.48 31.12
CA VAL A 269 23.78 -8.69 31.49
C VAL A 269 22.86 -7.56 31.04
N SER A 270 23.25 -6.30 31.22
CA SER A 270 22.45 -5.16 30.75
C SER A 270 22.21 -5.20 29.26
N SER A 271 23.26 -5.51 28.49
CA SER A 271 23.17 -5.65 27.04
C SER A 271 22.31 -6.85 26.64
N GLN A 272 22.40 -7.96 27.40
CA GLN A 272 21.56 -9.15 27.16
C GLN A 272 20.08 -8.86 27.32
N VAL A 273 19.66 -8.08 28.32
CA VAL A 273 18.26 -7.67 28.50
C VAL A 273 17.73 -6.90 27.29
N TYR A 274 18.50 -5.92 26.78
CA TYR A 274 18.08 -5.17 25.58
C TYR A 274 18.04 -6.05 24.33
N LEU A 275 18.99 -6.97 24.16
CA LEU A 275 18.99 -7.91 23.04
C LEU A 275 17.83 -8.91 23.12
N ALA A 276 17.48 -9.38 24.32
CA ALA A 276 16.31 -10.20 24.52
C ALA A 276 15.01 -9.45 24.21
N ALA A 277 14.88 -8.19 24.63
CA ALA A 277 13.77 -7.32 24.27
C ALA A 277 13.69 -7.12 22.76
N LEU A 278 14.83 -6.88 22.08
CA LEU A 278 14.93 -6.78 20.63
C LEU A 278 14.47 -8.07 19.94
N THR A 279 14.83 -9.24 20.50
CA THR A 279 14.37 -10.55 20.00
C THR A 279 12.84 -10.65 20.06
N VAL A 280 12.23 -10.29 21.20
CA VAL A 280 10.78 -10.34 21.41
C VAL A 280 10.05 -9.43 20.42
N VAL A 281 10.51 -8.18 20.27
CA VAL A 281 9.92 -7.20 19.33
C VAL A 281 10.09 -7.67 17.89
N GLY A 282 11.28 -8.18 17.54
CA GLY A 282 11.56 -8.73 16.22
C GLY A 282 10.66 -9.92 15.88
N TYR A 283 10.50 -10.85 16.82
CA TYR A 283 9.62 -12.00 16.67
C TYR A 283 8.15 -11.60 16.49
N GLN A 284 7.67 -10.69 17.32
CA GLN A 284 6.31 -10.14 17.21
C GLN A 284 6.07 -9.48 15.85
N SER A 285 7.05 -8.75 15.34
CA SER A 285 6.97 -8.14 14.00
C SER A 285 6.89 -9.19 12.90
N VAL A 286 7.65 -10.28 12.99
CA VAL A 286 7.58 -11.41 12.04
C VAL A 286 6.20 -12.06 12.09
N LEU A 287 5.65 -12.30 13.28
CA LEU A 287 4.30 -12.83 13.44
C LEU A 287 3.25 -11.90 12.80
N PHE A 288 3.34 -10.60 13.03
CA PHE A 288 2.44 -9.63 12.38
C PHE A 288 2.54 -9.66 10.85
N ALA A 289 3.74 -9.79 10.29
CA ALA A 289 3.90 -9.93 8.85
C ALA A 289 3.16 -11.15 8.29
N ILE A 290 3.26 -12.29 8.97
CA ILE A 290 2.60 -13.53 8.58
C ILE A 290 1.08 -13.39 8.69
N LEU A 291 0.59 -12.92 9.84
CA LEU A 291 -0.85 -12.78 10.13
C LEU A 291 -1.51 -11.77 9.18
N THR A 292 -0.87 -10.62 8.95
CA THR A 292 -1.37 -9.60 8.01
C THR A 292 -1.45 -10.16 6.59
N LYS A 293 -0.47 -10.96 6.17
CA LYS A 293 -0.48 -11.54 4.84
C LYS A 293 -1.59 -12.57 4.67
N ILE A 294 -1.81 -13.42 5.67
CA ILE A 294 -2.90 -14.40 5.67
C ILE A 294 -4.25 -13.68 5.66
N TYR A 295 -4.44 -12.70 6.52
CA TYR A 295 -5.65 -11.88 6.55
C TYR A 295 -5.93 -11.22 5.19
N ALA A 296 -4.93 -10.60 4.59
CA ALA A 296 -5.09 -9.94 3.30
C ALA A 296 -5.45 -10.93 2.16
N GLN A 297 -4.97 -12.17 2.21
CA GLN A 297 -5.38 -13.22 1.27
C GLN A 297 -6.85 -13.62 1.46
N HIS A 298 -7.32 -13.66 2.71
CA HIS A 298 -8.72 -13.94 3.05
C HIS A 298 -9.68 -12.86 2.55
N GLU A 299 -9.30 -11.58 2.67
CA GLU A 299 -10.06 -10.44 2.17
C GLU A 299 -9.99 -10.29 0.63
N GLY A 300 -9.45 -11.27 -0.08
CA GLY A 300 -9.38 -11.26 -1.54
C GLY A 300 -8.33 -10.32 -2.13
N PHE A 301 -7.44 -9.74 -1.31
CA PHE A 301 -6.32 -8.98 -1.84
C PHE A 301 -5.38 -9.92 -2.61
N ARG A 302 -5.19 -9.64 -3.90
CA ARG A 302 -4.25 -10.38 -4.75
C ARG A 302 -2.81 -10.03 -4.37
N ILE A 303 -2.31 -10.63 -3.28
CA ILE A 303 -0.90 -10.53 -2.91
C ILE A 303 -0.10 -11.58 -3.71
N PRO A 304 1.08 -11.22 -4.26
CA PRO A 304 1.90 -12.19 -4.99
C PRO A 304 2.15 -13.45 -4.17
N ARG A 305 1.72 -14.59 -4.70
CA ARG A 305 1.99 -15.88 -4.09
C ARG A 305 3.48 -16.18 -4.15
N SER A 306 4.05 -16.54 -3.01
CA SER A 306 5.43 -17.01 -2.91
C SER A 306 5.41 -18.49 -2.54
N ARG A 307 6.01 -19.35 -3.36
CA ARG A 307 6.10 -20.81 -3.10
C ARG A 307 6.61 -21.12 -1.68
N ASN A 308 7.53 -20.31 -1.17
CA ASN A 308 8.07 -20.51 0.18
C ASN A 308 7.04 -20.12 1.25
N PHE A 309 6.24 -19.09 1.02
CA PHE A 309 5.19 -18.70 1.96
C PHE A 309 4.05 -19.72 1.96
N ASP A 310 3.62 -20.20 0.81
CA ASP A 310 2.57 -21.21 0.70
C ASP A 310 2.98 -22.55 1.35
N ARG A 311 4.30 -22.87 1.39
CA ARG A 311 4.83 -24.00 2.16
C ARG A 311 4.81 -23.72 3.66
N LEU A 312 5.16 -22.49 4.08
CA LEU A 312 5.15 -22.07 5.47
C LEU A 312 3.72 -22.05 6.01
N GLU A 313 2.79 -21.47 5.28
CA GLU A 313 1.37 -21.38 5.62
C GLU A 313 0.76 -22.79 5.85
N ARG A 314 1.08 -23.74 4.99
CA ARG A 314 0.62 -25.15 5.16
C ARG A 314 1.19 -25.84 6.39
N ARG A 315 2.31 -25.39 6.93
CA ARG A 315 2.95 -25.95 8.13
C ARG A 315 2.54 -25.22 9.41
N ILE A 316 2.06 -23.99 9.29
CA ILE A 316 1.58 -23.21 10.42
C ILE A 316 0.08 -23.46 10.56
N SER A 317 -0.27 -24.42 11.42
CA SER A 317 -1.64 -24.63 11.88
C SER A 317 -1.79 -24.17 13.34
N LEU A 318 -3.02 -24.03 13.80
CA LEU A 318 -3.31 -23.78 15.21
C LEU A 318 -2.60 -24.81 16.11
N GLU A 319 -2.67 -26.09 15.72
CA GLU A 319 -2.13 -27.19 16.50
C GLU A 319 -0.60 -27.16 16.54
N SER A 320 0.05 -26.93 15.37
CA SER A 320 1.52 -26.86 15.33
C SER A 320 2.05 -25.63 16.09
N GLY A 321 1.38 -24.49 15.94
CA GLY A 321 1.72 -23.26 16.69
C GLY A 321 1.55 -23.46 18.20
N ALA A 322 0.44 -24.06 18.63
CA ALA A 322 0.19 -24.32 20.05
C ALA A 322 1.21 -25.32 20.63
N LEU A 323 1.56 -26.39 19.92
CA LEU A 323 2.53 -27.39 20.39
C LEU A 323 3.95 -26.79 20.48
N VAL A 324 4.41 -26.10 19.45
CA VAL A 324 5.74 -25.46 19.47
C VAL A 324 5.81 -24.38 20.52
N GLY A 325 4.78 -23.53 20.62
CA GLY A 325 4.71 -22.49 21.64
C GLY A 325 4.67 -23.03 23.06
N LEU A 326 3.90 -24.11 23.28
CA LEU A 326 3.85 -24.80 24.59
C LEU A 326 5.19 -25.41 24.94
N ALA A 327 5.86 -26.05 23.99
CA ALA A 327 7.20 -26.62 24.22
C ALA A 327 8.22 -25.55 24.62
N LEU A 328 8.27 -24.41 23.90
CA LEU A 328 9.15 -23.29 24.24
C LEU A 328 8.82 -22.74 25.65
N PHE A 329 7.54 -22.56 25.95
CA PHE A 329 7.08 -22.06 27.25
C PHE A 329 7.49 -23.00 28.38
N LEU A 330 7.26 -24.30 28.23
CA LEU A 330 7.60 -25.29 29.25
C LEU A 330 9.10 -25.42 29.45
N VAL A 331 9.92 -25.33 28.40
CA VAL A 331 11.38 -25.32 28.53
C VAL A 331 11.84 -24.08 29.32
N GLY A 332 11.33 -22.90 28.99
CA GLY A 332 11.63 -21.67 29.75
C GLY A 332 11.20 -21.79 31.22
N LEU A 333 9.99 -22.29 31.49
CA LEU A 333 9.48 -22.53 32.81
C LEU A 333 10.34 -23.52 33.59
N ALA A 334 10.74 -24.63 32.95
CA ALA A 334 11.62 -25.64 33.57
C ALA A 334 12.98 -25.06 34.01
N ILE A 335 13.56 -24.20 33.15
CA ILE A 335 14.81 -23.47 33.51
C ILE A 335 14.57 -22.56 34.68
N GLY A 336 13.49 -21.79 34.73
CA GLY A 336 13.13 -20.91 35.85
C GLY A 336 12.93 -21.70 37.15
N ILE A 337 12.20 -22.81 37.11
CA ILE A 337 11.97 -23.70 38.26
C ILE A 337 13.31 -24.31 38.75
N TRP A 338 14.15 -24.75 37.82
CA TRP A 338 15.48 -25.25 38.15
C TRP A 338 16.32 -24.20 38.87
N GLN A 339 16.34 -22.97 38.42
CA GLN A 339 17.05 -21.86 39.08
C GLN A 339 16.48 -21.61 40.50
N PHE A 340 15.17 -21.65 40.70
CA PHE A 340 14.54 -21.46 41.97
C PHE A 340 14.98 -22.54 42.99
N PHE A 341 14.99 -23.81 42.56
CA PHE A 341 15.43 -24.90 43.46
C PHE A 341 16.96 -24.88 43.71
N ALA A 342 17.75 -24.48 42.74
CA ALA A 342 19.18 -24.27 42.90
C ALA A 342 19.44 -23.18 43.99
N TRP A 343 18.71 -22.07 43.95
CA TRP A 343 18.77 -21.02 44.93
C TRP A 343 18.26 -21.46 46.33
N ALA A 344 17.20 -22.24 46.35
CA ALA A 344 16.73 -22.82 47.61
C ALA A 344 17.76 -23.77 48.25
N GLY A 345 18.50 -24.54 47.43
CA GLY A 345 19.59 -25.40 47.90
C GLY A 345 20.76 -24.65 48.53
N GLU A 346 20.97 -23.39 48.16
CA GLU A 346 21.95 -22.47 48.78
C GLU A 346 21.37 -21.69 49.99
N GLY A 347 20.21 -22.13 50.49
CA GLY A 347 19.54 -21.49 51.63
C GLY A 347 19.01 -20.09 51.34
N PHE A 348 18.70 -19.76 50.10
CA PHE A 348 18.26 -18.44 49.62
C PHE A 348 19.29 -17.31 49.89
N GLY A 349 20.57 -17.68 49.90
CA GLY A 349 21.68 -16.75 50.09
C GLY A 349 21.90 -15.81 48.88
N SER A 350 22.98 -15.02 48.92
CA SER A 350 23.37 -14.14 47.83
C SER A 350 23.87 -14.97 46.63
N LEU A 351 23.25 -14.77 45.49
CA LEU A 351 23.68 -15.39 44.22
C LEU A 351 24.68 -14.49 43.50
N ASP A 352 25.53 -15.09 42.65
CA ASP A 352 26.26 -14.32 41.65
C ASP A 352 25.26 -13.66 40.67
N PRO A 353 25.15 -12.32 40.66
CA PRO A 353 24.14 -11.66 39.87
C PRO A 353 24.30 -11.91 38.39
N SER A 354 25.56 -12.02 37.92
CA SER A 354 25.85 -12.11 36.49
C SER A 354 25.41 -13.45 35.89
N GLY A 355 25.73 -14.55 36.50
CA GLY A 355 25.34 -15.88 36.04
C GLY A 355 23.84 -16.14 36.14
N THR A 356 23.25 -15.74 37.30
CA THR A 356 21.83 -15.96 37.57
C THR A 356 20.93 -15.17 36.63
N VAL A 357 21.23 -13.87 36.43
CA VAL A 357 20.40 -13.03 35.58
C VAL A 357 20.50 -13.45 34.10
N ARG A 358 21.67 -13.88 33.60
CA ARG A 358 21.81 -14.39 32.24
C ARG A 358 20.87 -15.56 31.94
N THR A 359 20.81 -16.51 32.86
CA THR A 359 19.95 -17.67 32.72
C THR A 359 18.46 -17.31 32.88
N ALA A 360 18.13 -16.39 33.79
CA ALA A 360 16.76 -15.90 33.98
C ALA A 360 16.24 -15.17 32.74
N VAL A 361 17.09 -14.34 32.09
CA VAL A 361 16.74 -13.67 30.82
C VAL A 361 16.44 -14.70 29.73
N LEU A 362 17.23 -15.77 29.62
CA LEU A 362 16.99 -16.82 28.64
C LEU A 362 15.67 -17.57 28.91
N ALA A 363 15.40 -17.92 30.18
CA ALA A 363 14.16 -18.54 30.60
C ALA A 363 12.94 -17.68 30.26
N ALA A 364 13.00 -16.39 30.64
CA ALA A 364 11.94 -15.43 30.33
C ALA A 364 11.74 -15.24 28.83
N LEU A 365 12.81 -15.16 28.05
CA LEU A 365 12.74 -15.06 26.60
C LEU A 365 12.02 -16.25 25.98
N LEU A 366 12.35 -17.48 26.36
CA LEU A 366 11.67 -18.69 25.87
C LEU A 366 10.19 -18.72 26.24
N MET A 367 9.85 -18.32 27.48
CA MET A 367 8.43 -18.22 27.90
C MET A 367 7.67 -17.18 27.06
N MET A 368 8.25 -16.00 26.81
CA MET A 368 7.63 -14.95 26.00
C MET A 368 7.43 -15.39 24.55
N LEU A 369 8.45 -15.98 23.91
CA LEU A 369 8.36 -16.49 22.55
C LEU A 369 7.32 -17.62 22.45
N GLY A 370 7.28 -18.51 23.45
CA GLY A 370 6.29 -19.58 23.56
C GLY A 370 4.86 -19.04 23.64
N ALA A 371 4.61 -18.10 24.55
CA ALA A 371 3.31 -17.47 24.73
C ALA A 371 2.86 -16.73 23.44
N GLN A 372 3.73 -15.96 22.81
CA GLN A 372 3.44 -15.28 21.54
C GLN A 372 3.09 -16.27 20.42
N THR A 373 3.80 -17.40 20.36
CA THR A 373 3.54 -18.45 19.35
C THR A 373 2.17 -19.09 19.55
N ILE A 374 1.78 -19.38 20.79
CA ILE A 374 0.44 -19.89 21.14
C ILE A 374 -0.63 -18.88 20.71
N MET A 375 -0.48 -17.62 21.12
CA MET A 375 -1.44 -16.56 20.78
C MET A 375 -1.58 -16.37 19.26
N ALA A 376 -0.47 -16.39 18.52
CA ALA A 376 -0.48 -16.30 17.05
C ALA A 376 -1.17 -17.51 16.41
N GLY A 377 -0.94 -18.72 16.92
CA GLY A 377 -1.64 -19.94 16.48
C GLY A 377 -3.15 -19.86 16.71
N MET A 378 -3.57 -19.39 17.90
CA MET A 378 -5.00 -19.18 18.20
C MET A 378 -5.63 -18.14 17.25
N PHE A 379 -4.95 -17.04 16.99
CA PHE A 379 -5.44 -16.02 16.07
C PHE A 379 -5.57 -16.55 14.63
N LEU A 380 -4.64 -17.38 14.18
CA LEU A 380 -4.76 -18.08 12.90
C LEU A 380 -5.97 -19.00 12.86
N GLY A 381 -6.25 -19.69 13.96
CA GLY A 381 -7.47 -20.52 14.09
C GLY A 381 -8.73 -19.70 13.88
N VAL A 382 -8.81 -18.50 14.50
CA VAL A 382 -9.95 -17.57 14.32
C VAL A 382 -10.10 -17.13 12.87
N LEU A 383 -9.00 -16.76 12.21
CA LEU A 383 -9.02 -16.36 10.79
C LEU A 383 -9.53 -17.49 9.89
N ASN A 384 -9.18 -18.73 10.17
CA ASN A 384 -9.56 -19.89 9.36
C ASN A 384 -11.02 -20.36 9.57
N VAL A 385 -11.64 -20.04 10.71
CA VAL A 385 -13.06 -20.41 10.97
C VAL A 385 -14.01 -19.65 10.04
N GLY A 386 -13.70 -18.42 9.67
CA GLY A 386 -14.52 -17.61 8.75
C GLY A 386 -14.65 -18.21 7.34
N LEU A 387 -13.65 -18.95 6.87
CA LEU A 387 -13.61 -19.52 5.50
C LEU A 387 -14.51 -20.72 5.26
N LYS A 388 -14.96 -21.40 6.30
CA LYS A 388 -15.84 -22.58 6.14
C LYS A 388 -17.31 -22.24 5.87
N ARG A 389 -17.69 -20.95 5.91
CA ARG A 389 -19.07 -20.51 5.70
C ARG A 389 -19.42 -20.18 4.25
N ASP A 390 -18.42 -20.01 3.36
CA ASP A 390 -18.62 -19.59 1.95
C ASP A 390 -18.21 -20.68 0.93
N ARG A 391 -18.27 -21.97 1.32
CA ARG A 391 -18.11 -23.10 0.40
C ARG A 391 -19.38 -23.93 0.32
#